data_ddd28b1471cd310775ab109d84a402b7
#
_entry.id   ddd28b1471cd310775ab109d84a402b7
#
_cell.length_a   1.000
_cell.length_b   1.000
_cell.length_c   1.000
_cell.angle_alpha   90.00
_cell.angle_beta   90.00
_cell.angle_gamma   90.00
#
_symmetry.space_group_name_H-M   'P 1'
#
loop_
_entity.id
_entity.type
_entity.pdbx_description
1 polymer ?
#
loop_
_entity_poly.entity_id
_entity_poly.type
_entity_poly.pdbx_seq_one_letter_code
_entity_poly.pdbx_strand_id
1 'polypeptide(L)'
;MATNHTEEFILSNDGSHKLHTEIFEPADSNLKIVIQISHGMIDFVGRYKKYAESLNALGITVVGADHLGHGGSVNGKSEFGYFAKSGGIDLVLSDLKSVNDFIRARYVDHKVVLLGHSMGSFLARLYAERYADSIDGLILQGTAGPNPLLPVGRALVALMKPIFGDHHRSPLVKAMAEGSYNNRFKGETVDGAPNVGAWLTRDAETVKGRPYDERTNFIFTLSGYADLFKMLTLCNGKEHYARLPKDMPIFIMSGADDPVGNFGKGVKTVYDSMTCAGVKNARMKLYEGARHELFNELCYDEVVNDTAAFLREVAKTDITE
;
A
#
# COMPACT_ATOMS: atom_id res chain seq x y z
N MET A 1 9.38 -17.56 -18.10
CA MET A 1 10.82 -17.17 -18.03
C MET A 1 11.20 -17.21 -16.56
N ALA A 2 12.47 -17.52 -16.23
CA ALA A 2 12.86 -17.60 -14.81
C ALA A 2 12.93 -16.18 -14.22
N THR A 3 12.23 -15.97 -13.11
CA THR A 3 12.35 -14.76 -12.28
C THR A 3 13.55 -14.97 -11.35
N ASN A 4 14.46 -14.01 -11.26
CA ASN A 4 15.47 -13.98 -10.23
C ASN A 4 14.87 -13.30 -8.99
N HIS A 5 14.77 -14.01 -7.87
CA HIS A 5 14.27 -13.48 -6.61
C HIS A 5 15.41 -13.44 -5.60
N THR A 6 15.69 -12.26 -5.06
CA THR A 6 16.72 -12.04 -4.04
C THR A 6 16.16 -11.21 -2.90
N GLU A 7 16.75 -11.40 -1.72
CA GLU A 7 16.43 -10.66 -0.51
C GLU A 7 17.63 -9.80 -0.10
N GLU A 8 17.37 -8.58 0.32
CA GLU A 8 18.35 -7.61 0.80
C GLU A 8 17.86 -6.97 2.10
N PHE A 9 18.76 -6.32 2.83
CA PHE A 9 18.45 -5.62 4.05
C PHE A 9 18.95 -4.19 3.98
N ILE A 10 18.04 -3.21 4.00
CA ILE A 10 18.35 -1.78 3.99
C ILE A 10 18.22 -1.25 5.41
N LEU A 11 19.19 -0.48 5.89
CA LEU A 11 19.12 0.12 7.23
C LEU A 11 17.95 1.13 7.29
N SER A 12 17.07 0.97 8.27
CA SER A 12 16.02 1.94 8.56
C SER A 12 16.60 3.26 9.09
N ASN A 13 15.89 4.35 8.83
CA ASN A 13 16.23 5.67 9.35
C ASN A 13 16.04 5.81 10.87
N ASP A 14 15.51 4.78 11.54
CA ASP A 14 15.51 4.70 13.01
C ASP A 14 16.89 4.30 13.58
N GLY A 15 17.82 3.87 12.73
CA GLY A 15 19.18 3.49 13.06
C GLY A 15 19.33 2.13 13.77
N SER A 16 18.25 1.38 13.97
CA SER A 16 18.25 0.12 14.74
C SER A 16 17.64 -1.07 14.01
N HIS A 17 16.71 -0.83 13.08
CA HIS A 17 16.08 -1.89 12.30
C HIS A 17 16.67 -2.01 10.90
N LYS A 18 16.51 -3.18 10.33
CA LYS A 18 16.79 -3.46 8.91
C LYS A 18 15.47 -3.73 8.19
N LEU A 19 15.24 -3.04 7.10
CA LEU A 19 14.08 -3.25 6.24
C LEU A 19 14.34 -4.49 5.39
N HIS A 20 13.58 -5.54 5.60
CA HIS A 20 13.59 -6.71 4.74
C HIS A 20 13.05 -6.33 3.37
N THR A 21 13.89 -6.46 2.35
CA THR A 21 13.62 -5.98 0.99
C THR A 21 13.66 -7.17 0.03
N GLU A 22 12.60 -7.37 -0.73
CA GLU A 22 12.52 -8.39 -1.76
C GLU A 22 12.63 -7.76 -3.15
N ILE A 23 13.44 -8.40 -4.01
CA ILE A 23 13.76 -7.96 -5.36
C ILE A 23 13.39 -9.08 -6.32
N PHE A 24 12.52 -8.80 -7.26
CA PHE A 24 12.08 -9.71 -8.31
C PHE A 24 12.52 -9.13 -9.66
N GLU A 25 13.52 -9.76 -10.28
CA GLU A 25 14.10 -9.32 -11.55
C GLU A 25 13.67 -10.23 -12.70
N PRO A 26 13.22 -9.67 -13.83
CA PRO A 26 12.98 -10.46 -15.03
C PRO A 26 14.31 -10.95 -15.64
N ALA A 27 14.28 -12.04 -16.40
CA ALA A 27 15.44 -12.49 -17.17
C ALA A 27 15.90 -11.46 -18.21
N ASP A 28 14.98 -10.60 -18.68
CA ASP A 28 15.23 -9.53 -19.64
C ASP A 28 14.36 -8.32 -19.26
N SER A 29 15.00 -7.19 -18.94
CA SER A 29 14.36 -5.93 -18.52
C SER A 29 14.31 -4.92 -19.68
N ASN A 30 13.61 -5.25 -20.73
CA ASN A 30 13.53 -4.40 -21.94
C ASN A 30 12.79 -3.07 -21.70
N LEU A 31 11.89 -3.01 -20.72
CA LEU A 31 11.10 -1.80 -20.46
C LEU A 31 11.82 -0.77 -19.59
N LYS A 32 12.94 -1.12 -18.98
CA LYS A 32 13.67 -0.25 -18.05
C LYS A 32 12.77 0.43 -17.02
N ILE A 33 11.89 -0.34 -16.38
CA ILE A 33 10.98 0.09 -15.34
C ILE A 33 11.15 -0.75 -14.09
N VAL A 34 11.12 -0.08 -12.94
CA VAL A 34 11.03 -0.69 -11.62
C VAL A 34 9.74 -0.23 -10.95
N ILE A 35 8.96 -1.18 -10.45
CA ILE A 35 7.90 -0.89 -9.48
C ILE A 35 8.49 -0.99 -8.08
N GLN A 36 8.35 0.08 -7.31
CA GLN A 36 8.57 0.06 -5.86
C GLN A 36 7.24 -0.19 -5.16
N ILE A 37 7.14 -1.27 -4.36
CA ILE A 37 5.93 -1.60 -3.60
C ILE A 37 5.97 -0.98 -2.21
N SER A 38 4.88 -0.29 -1.82
CA SER A 38 4.51 0.10 -0.47
C SER A 38 3.27 -0.69 -0.08
N HIS A 39 3.44 -1.73 0.73
CA HIS A 39 2.38 -2.67 1.10
C HIS A 39 1.38 -2.10 2.12
N GLY A 40 0.29 -2.83 2.36
CA GLY A 40 -0.81 -2.44 3.24
C GLY A 40 -0.55 -2.64 4.73
N MET A 41 -1.57 -2.34 5.54
CA MET A 41 -1.60 -2.65 6.97
C MET A 41 -1.71 -4.17 7.17
N ILE A 42 -0.96 -4.72 8.13
CA ILE A 42 -0.98 -6.17 8.45
C ILE A 42 -0.70 -6.99 7.18
N ASP A 43 0.36 -6.59 6.48
CA ASP A 43 0.77 -7.12 5.18
C ASP A 43 2.31 -7.16 5.11
N PHE A 44 2.88 -7.72 4.04
CA PHE A 44 4.32 -7.76 3.78
C PHE A 44 4.60 -8.05 2.30
N VAL A 45 5.79 -7.73 1.81
CA VAL A 45 6.12 -7.76 0.39
C VAL A 45 6.02 -9.16 -0.23
N GLY A 46 6.36 -10.20 0.51
CA GLY A 46 6.30 -11.59 0.00
C GLY A 46 4.91 -12.01 -0.50
N ARG A 47 3.84 -11.37 -0.05
CA ARG A 47 2.49 -11.64 -0.56
C ARG A 47 2.25 -11.15 -1.99
N TYR A 48 3.11 -10.27 -2.49
CA TYR A 48 3.06 -9.75 -3.87
C TYR A 48 3.86 -10.61 -4.85
N LYS A 49 4.46 -11.73 -4.40
CA LYS A 49 5.33 -12.59 -5.23
C LYS A 49 4.67 -12.99 -6.55
N LYS A 50 3.45 -13.52 -6.53
CA LYS A 50 2.71 -13.89 -7.75
C LYS A 50 2.54 -12.70 -8.70
N TYR A 51 2.23 -11.52 -8.14
CA TYR A 51 2.07 -10.29 -8.91
C TYR A 51 3.40 -9.81 -9.51
N ALA A 52 4.47 -9.87 -8.72
CA ALA A 52 5.82 -9.55 -9.19
C ALA A 52 6.28 -10.50 -10.30
N GLU A 53 6.07 -11.82 -10.16
CA GLU A 53 6.40 -12.81 -11.18
C GLU A 53 5.65 -12.58 -12.50
N SER A 54 4.36 -12.20 -12.42
CA SER A 54 3.57 -11.86 -13.62
C SER A 54 4.08 -10.59 -14.31
N LEU A 55 4.50 -9.58 -13.55
CA LEU A 55 5.12 -8.37 -14.10
C LEU A 55 6.52 -8.63 -14.65
N ASN A 56 7.31 -9.50 -14.00
CA ASN A 56 8.61 -9.94 -14.53
C ASN A 56 8.47 -10.66 -15.87
N ALA A 57 7.42 -11.46 -16.08
CA ALA A 57 7.14 -12.08 -17.36
C ALA A 57 6.93 -11.06 -18.49
N LEU A 58 6.61 -9.80 -18.12
CA LEU A 58 6.45 -8.67 -19.04
C LEU A 58 7.68 -7.73 -19.07
N GLY A 59 8.81 -8.14 -18.47
CA GLY A 59 10.07 -7.39 -18.47
C GLY A 59 10.15 -6.25 -17.45
N ILE A 60 9.32 -6.27 -16.40
CA ILE A 60 9.22 -5.23 -15.38
C ILE A 60 9.86 -5.73 -14.08
N THR A 61 10.83 -5.00 -13.54
CA THR A 61 11.43 -5.28 -12.23
C THR A 61 10.49 -4.83 -11.09
N VAL A 62 10.41 -5.63 -10.02
CA VAL A 62 9.62 -5.29 -8.82
C VAL A 62 10.51 -5.34 -7.60
N VAL A 63 10.49 -4.27 -6.80
CA VAL A 63 11.22 -4.16 -5.53
C VAL A 63 10.26 -3.68 -4.46
N GLY A 64 10.30 -4.29 -3.29
CA GLY A 64 9.52 -3.83 -2.15
C GLY A 64 10.26 -4.10 -0.86
N ALA A 65 10.03 -3.27 0.15
CA ALA A 65 10.50 -3.52 1.50
C ALA A 65 9.32 -3.61 2.47
N ASP A 66 9.44 -4.52 3.43
CA ASP A 66 8.52 -4.56 4.55
C ASP A 66 8.66 -3.27 5.37
N HIS A 67 7.55 -2.58 5.62
CA HIS A 67 7.56 -1.38 6.46
C HIS A 67 7.98 -1.72 7.89
N LEU A 68 8.54 -0.78 8.64
CA LEU A 68 8.75 -0.96 10.08
C LEU A 68 7.49 -1.52 10.76
N GLY A 69 7.67 -2.43 11.69
CA GLY A 69 6.58 -3.10 12.38
C GLY A 69 5.80 -4.10 11.52
N HIS A 70 6.35 -4.53 10.38
CA HIS A 70 5.73 -5.50 9.47
C HIS A 70 6.74 -6.53 8.96
N GLY A 71 6.21 -7.66 8.54
CA GLY A 71 6.96 -8.71 7.84
C GLY A 71 8.27 -9.09 8.51
N GLY A 72 9.37 -9.03 7.78
CA GLY A 72 10.74 -9.27 8.25
C GLY A 72 11.45 -8.03 8.81
N SER A 73 10.79 -6.86 8.84
CA SER A 73 11.35 -5.60 9.35
C SER A 73 11.03 -5.36 10.82
N VAL A 74 11.04 -6.42 11.62
CA VAL A 74 10.85 -6.41 13.08
C VAL A 74 11.97 -7.21 13.75
N ASN A 75 12.39 -6.81 14.96
CA ASN A 75 13.30 -7.58 15.78
C ASN A 75 12.57 -8.62 16.65
N GLY A 76 11.24 -8.57 16.69
CA GLY A 76 10.41 -9.52 17.42
C GLY A 76 8.92 -9.23 17.32
N LYS A 77 8.09 -10.21 17.69
CA LYS A 77 6.62 -10.14 17.56
C LYS A 77 5.96 -8.98 18.30
N SER A 78 6.61 -8.48 19.35
CA SER A 78 6.11 -7.32 20.12
C SER A 78 6.07 -6.03 19.30
N GLU A 79 6.86 -5.95 18.21
CA GLU A 79 6.97 -4.76 17.36
C GLU A 79 5.95 -4.74 16.22
N PHE A 80 5.25 -5.84 15.93
CA PHE A 80 4.23 -5.83 14.89
C PHE A 80 3.21 -4.71 15.10
N GLY A 81 2.97 -3.92 14.06
CA GLY A 81 2.04 -2.79 14.07
C GLY A 81 2.52 -1.57 14.86
N TYR A 82 3.83 -1.45 15.09
CA TYR A 82 4.46 -0.30 15.73
C TYR A 82 5.51 0.32 14.80
N PHE A 83 5.43 1.62 14.52
CA PHE A 83 6.43 2.33 13.74
C PHE A 83 7.42 3.08 14.64
N ALA A 84 6.90 3.96 15.50
CA ALA A 84 7.69 4.74 16.45
C ALA A 84 6.82 5.28 17.59
N LYS A 85 7.44 5.75 18.65
CA LYS A 85 6.75 6.46 19.74
C LYS A 85 6.13 7.78 19.24
N SER A 86 6.82 8.47 18.33
CA SER A 86 6.40 9.70 17.69
C SER A 86 7.05 9.82 16.31
N GLY A 87 6.41 10.52 15.37
CA GLY A 87 6.96 10.73 14.03
C GLY A 87 6.98 9.47 13.15
N GLY A 88 6.18 8.45 13.46
CA GLY A 88 6.18 7.18 12.73
C GLY A 88 5.92 7.35 11.22
N ILE A 89 5.05 8.27 10.83
CA ILE A 89 4.80 8.57 9.41
C ILE A 89 6.06 9.09 8.72
N ASP A 90 6.75 10.04 9.33
CA ASP A 90 7.95 10.66 8.76
C ASP A 90 9.07 9.62 8.64
N LEU A 91 9.19 8.74 9.63
CA LEU A 91 10.14 7.65 9.63
C LEU A 91 9.87 6.66 8.49
N VAL A 92 8.65 6.16 8.35
CA VAL A 92 8.29 5.21 7.29
C VAL A 92 8.41 5.85 5.90
N LEU A 93 8.11 7.14 5.75
CA LEU A 93 8.33 7.85 4.48
C LEU A 93 9.83 8.00 4.16
N SER A 94 10.68 8.25 5.17
CA SER A 94 12.14 8.28 4.99
C SER A 94 12.69 6.90 4.64
N ASP A 95 12.13 5.84 5.22
CA ASP A 95 12.48 4.46 4.88
C ASP A 95 12.08 4.10 3.44
N LEU A 96 10.88 4.49 3.01
CA LEU A 96 10.47 4.35 1.60
C LEU A 96 11.43 5.10 0.66
N LYS A 97 11.94 6.27 1.10
CA LYS A 97 12.93 7.04 0.32
C LYS A 97 14.27 6.32 0.26
N SER A 98 14.73 5.71 1.37
CA SER A 98 15.95 4.90 1.38
C SER A 98 15.86 3.70 0.44
N VAL A 99 14.71 3.03 0.39
CA VAL A 99 14.45 1.96 -0.59
C VAL A 99 14.45 2.50 -2.01
N ASN A 100 13.85 3.67 -2.25
CA ASN A 100 13.87 4.33 -3.55
C ASN A 100 15.30 4.69 -3.99
N ASP A 101 16.12 5.22 -3.08
CA ASP A 101 17.52 5.55 -3.36
C ASP A 101 18.34 4.30 -3.71
N PHE A 102 18.11 3.20 -3.02
CA PHE A 102 18.69 1.90 -3.36
C PHE A 102 18.28 1.45 -4.78
N ILE A 103 17.01 1.58 -5.13
CA ILE A 103 16.49 1.26 -6.47
C ILE A 103 17.17 2.15 -7.52
N ARG A 104 17.21 3.46 -7.31
CA ARG A 104 17.82 4.42 -8.24
C ARG A 104 19.32 4.19 -8.43
N ALA A 105 20.04 3.78 -7.38
CA ALA A 105 21.46 3.45 -7.47
C ALA A 105 21.71 2.13 -8.22
N ARG A 106 20.83 1.14 -8.07
CA ARG A 106 20.95 -0.18 -8.72
C ARG A 106 20.49 -0.17 -10.18
N TYR A 107 19.45 0.61 -10.50
CA TYR A 107 18.77 0.67 -11.79
C TYR A 107 18.84 2.09 -12.39
N VAL A 108 20.05 2.57 -12.68
CA VAL A 108 20.34 3.98 -13.02
C VAL A 108 19.46 4.52 -14.16
N ASP A 109 19.25 3.73 -15.23
CA ASP A 109 18.50 4.16 -16.43
C ASP A 109 17.03 3.72 -16.41
N HIS A 110 16.49 3.36 -15.24
CA HIS A 110 15.11 2.88 -15.13
C HIS A 110 14.19 3.96 -14.62
N LYS A 111 12.97 3.98 -15.15
CA LYS A 111 11.85 4.70 -14.54
C LYS A 111 11.41 3.98 -13.27
N VAL A 112 11.07 4.72 -12.22
CA VAL A 112 10.61 4.16 -10.95
C VAL A 112 9.16 4.58 -10.73
N VAL A 113 8.26 3.59 -10.63
CA VAL A 113 6.85 3.81 -10.32
C VAL A 113 6.56 3.30 -8.91
N LEU A 114 6.06 4.16 -8.05
CA LEU A 114 5.65 3.78 -6.70
C LEU A 114 4.23 3.21 -6.73
N LEU A 115 4.08 1.94 -6.33
CA LEU A 115 2.79 1.30 -6.12
C LEU A 115 2.50 1.24 -4.62
N GLY A 116 1.43 1.91 -4.18
CA GLY A 116 0.93 1.80 -2.81
C GLY A 116 -0.38 1.05 -2.75
N HIS A 117 -0.46 0.03 -1.88
CA HIS A 117 -1.68 -0.70 -1.59
C HIS A 117 -2.24 -0.36 -0.21
N SER A 118 -3.54 -0.09 -0.10
CA SER A 118 -4.21 0.18 1.18
C SER A 118 -3.50 1.27 2.00
N MET A 119 -3.03 1.00 3.22
CA MET A 119 -2.17 1.89 4.00
C MET A 119 -0.97 2.39 3.18
N GLY A 120 -0.34 1.52 2.41
CA GLY A 120 0.74 1.90 1.50
C GLY A 120 0.33 2.94 0.45
N SER A 121 -0.95 2.98 0.06
CA SER A 121 -1.46 4.02 -0.85
C SER A 121 -1.54 5.41 -0.18
N PHE A 122 -1.77 5.44 1.14
CA PHE A 122 -1.74 6.70 1.90
C PHE A 122 -0.31 7.21 2.03
N LEU A 123 0.64 6.30 2.33
CA LEU A 123 2.07 6.59 2.33
C LEU A 123 2.54 7.04 0.95
N ALA A 124 2.14 6.36 -0.13
CA ALA A 124 2.53 6.70 -1.48
C ALA A 124 2.04 8.09 -1.92
N ARG A 125 0.85 8.49 -1.51
CA ARG A 125 0.33 9.85 -1.72
C ARG A 125 1.16 10.89 -0.97
N LEU A 126 1.48 10.66 0.31
CA LEU A 126 2.34 11.54 1.10
C LEU A 126 3.79 11.55 0.58
N TYR A 127 4.25 10.42 0.05
CA TYR A 127 5.56 10.31 -0.59
C TYR A 127 5.64 11.17 -1.86
N ALA A 128 4.64 11.07 -2.73
CA ALA A 128 4.56 11.86 -3.95
C ALA A 128 4.50 13.38 -3.69
N GLU A 129 3.96 13.80 -2.53
CA GLU A 129 3.99 15.19 -2.09
C GLU A 129 5.41 15.66 -1.71
N ARG A 130 6.22 14.77 -1.09
CA ARG A 130 7.52 15.13 -0.52
C ARG A 130 8.71 14.88 -1.45
N TYR A 131 8.61 13.81 -2.22
CA TYR A 131 9.72 13.23 -2.99
C TYR A 131 9.33 12.98 -4.45
N ALA A 132 8.53 13.89 -5.03
CA ALA A 132 8.01 13.78 -6.40
C ALA A 132 9.11 13.45 -7.42
N ASP A 133 10.26 14.12 -7.32
CA ASP A 133 11.38 14.00 -8.27
C ASP A 133 12.08 12.62 -8.22
N SER A 134 11.75 11.79 -7.22
CA SER A 134 12.34 10.46 -7.08
C SER A 134 11.51 9.34 -7.73
N ILE A 135 10.31 9.64 -8.23
CA ILE A 135 9.43 8.68 -8.91
C ILE A 135 8.90 9.26 -10.23
N ASP A 136 8.69 8.40 -11.21
CA ASP A 136 8.21 8.75 -12.55
C ASP A 136 6.71 8.50 -12.73
N GLY A 137 6.07 7.88 -11.76
CA GLY A 137 4.63 7.61 -11.76
C GLY A 137 4.15 7.02 -10.44
N LEU A 138 2.84 7.01 -10.26
CA LEU A 138 2.18 6.57 -9.04
C LEU A 138 1.02 5.63 -9.34
N ILE A 139 0.99 4.47 -8.67
CA ILE A 139 -0.17 3.56 -8.67
C ILE A 139 -0.73 3.51 -7.26
N LEU A 140 -2.03 3.80 -7.13
CA LEU A 140 -2.76 3.73 -5.87
C LEU A 140 -3.79 2.60 -5.95
N GLN A 141 -3.56 1.53 -5.21
CA GLN A 141 -4.43 0.36 -5.21
C GLN A 141 -5.18 0.26 -3.87
N GLY A 142 -6.51 0.17 -3.91
CA GLY A 142 -7.35 0.06 -2.71
C GLY A 142 -7.25 1.28 -1.77
N THR A 143 -7.13 2.50 -2.33
CA THR A 143 -7.01 3.74 -1.54
C THR A 143 -8.34 4.18 -0.94
N ALA A 144 -8.29 5.02 0.10
CA ALA A 144 -9.47 5.56 0.78
C ALA A 144 -9.56 7.09 0.68
N GLY A 145 -10.79 7.57 0.54
CA GLY A 145 -11.14 8.98 0.66
C GLY A 145 -11.30 9.43 2.13
N PRO A 146 -11.79 10.65 2.34
CA PRO A 146 -12.06 11.19 3.67
C PRO A 146 -13.05 10.31 4.44
N ASN A 147 -12.77 10.09 5.73
CA ASN A 147 -13.68 9.36 6.61
C ASN A 147 -14.11 10.28 7.77
N PRO A 148 -15.42 10.57 7.92
CA PRO A 148 -15.92 11.47 8.96
C PRO A 148 -15.74 10.94 10.39
N LEU A 149 -15.50 9.64 10.56
CA LEU A 149 -15.26 9.02 11.88
C LEU A 149 -13.80 9.13 12.35
N LEU A 150 -12.87 9.55 11.49
CA LEU A 150 -11.46 9.69 11.86
C LEU A 150 -11.20 10.57 13.09
N PRO A 151 -11.87 11.74 13.28
CA PRO A 151 -11.68 12.55 14.47
C PRO A 151 -12.02 11.79 15.76
N VAL A 152 -13.08 10.96 15.75
CA VAL A 152 -13.48 10.15 16.89
C VAL A 152 -12.41 9.09 17.20
N GLY A 153 -11.91 8.40 16.16
CA GLY A 153 -10.85 7.41 16.31
C GLY A 153 -9.56 8.01 16.87
N ARG A 154 -9.17 9.16 16.34
CA ARG A 154 -8.00 9.90 16.84
C ARG A 154 -8.15 10.32 18.29
N ALA A 155 -9.30 10.83 18.68
CA ALA A 155 -9.58 11.22 20.07
C ALA A 155 -9.52 10.00 21.00
N LEU A 156 -10.12 8.87 20.61
CA LEU A 156 -10.08 7.64 21.40
C LEU A 156 -8.65 7.17 21.63
N VAL A 157 -7.85 7.09 20.57
CA VAL A 157 -6.44 6.68 20.68
C VAL A 157 -5.63 7.67 21.54
N ALA A 158 -5.86 8.98 21.37
CA ALA A 158 -5.17 10.01 22.16
C ALA A 158 -5.48 9.92 23.67
N LEU A 159 -6.71 9.49 24.04
CA LEU A 159 -7.11 9.25 25.43
C LEU A 159 -6.53 7.94 25.96
N MET A 160 -6.42 6.91 25.14
CA MET A 160 -5.95 5.59 25.58
C MET A 160 -4.42 5.50 25.71
N LYS A 161 -3.66 6.14 24.82
CA LYS A 161 -2.18 6.06 24.82
C LYS A 161 -1.53 6.44 26.17
N PRO A 162 -1.89 7.52 26.85
CA PRO A 162 -1.30 7.87 28.14
C PRO A 162 -1.59 6.84 29.25
N ILE A 163 -2.71 6.10 29.14
CA ILE A 163 -3.17 5.16 30.16
C ILE A 163 -2.57 3.77 29.93
N PHE A 164 -2.58 3.28 28.68
CA PHE A 164 -2.23 1.90 28.34
C PHE A 164 -0.85 1.77 27.68
N GLY A 165 -0.25 2.89 27.27
CA GLY A 165 1.06 2.92 26.58
C GLY A 165 0.98 2.72 25.05
N ASP A 166 2.09 3.03 24.39
CA ASP A 166 2.23 3.07 22.93
C ASP A 166 2.02 1.70 22.27
N HIS A 167 2.49 0.63 22.91
CA HIS A 167 2.45 -0.75 22.38
C HIS A 167 1.14 -1.49 22.69
N HIS A 168 0.21 -0.89 23.43
CA HIS A 168 -1.06 -1.54 23.74
C HIS A 168 -1.85 -1.83 22.46
N ARG A 169 -2.39 -3.04 22.35
CA ARG A 169 -3.22 -3.51 21.24
C ARG A 169 -4.68 -3.57 21.67
N SER A 170 -5.47 -2.62 21.17
CA SER A 170 -6.86 -2.46 21.59
C SER A 170 -7.84 -3.13 20.59
N PRO A 171 -8.58 -4.17 21.00
CA PRO A 171 -9.64 -4.74 20.18
C PRO A 171 -10.75 -3.73 19.85
N LEU A 172 -11.01 -2.76 20.75
CA LEU A 172 -11.98 -1.70 20.53
C LEU A 172 -11.58 -0.79 19.38
N VAL A 173 -10.31 -0.33 19.34
CA VAL A 173 -9.79 0.51 18.26
C VAL A 173 -9.79 -0.26 16.94
N LYS A 174 -9.39 -1.55 16.96
CA LYS A 174 -9.48 -2.43 15.79
C LYS A 174 -10.91 -2.54 15.27
N ALA A 175 -11.87 -2.82 16.15
CA ALA A 175 -13.28 -2.95 15.75
C ALA A 175 -13.83 -1.64 15.15
N MET A 176 -13.40 -0.49 15.66
CA MET A 176 -13.80 0.81 15.11
C MET A 176 -13.15 1.08 13.74
N ALA A 177 -11.89 0.69 13.56
CA ALA A 177 -11.16 0.93 12.31
C ALA A 177 -11.59 -0.01 11.17
N GLU A 178 -11.84 -1.29 11.47
CA GLU A 178 -11.98 -2.36 10.49
C GLU A 178 -13.30 -3.15 10.63
N GLY A 179 -13.97 -3.05 11.77
CA GLY A 179 -15.10 -3.95 12.14
C GLY A 179 -16.31 -3.88 11.21
N SER A 180 -16.44 -2.83 10.39
CA SER A 180 -17.51 -2.70 9.40
C SER A 180 -17.18 -3.32 8.04
N TYR A 181 -15.91 -3.62 7.75
CA TYR A 181 -15.48 -4.00 6.40
C TYR A 181 -16.16 -5.28 5.90
N ASN A 182 -16.39 -6.25 6.79
CA ASN A 182 -17.02 -7.51 6.41
C ASN A 182 -18.57 -7.48 6.45
N ASN A 183 -19.19 -6.34 6.80
CA ASN A 183 -20.64 -6.25 7.00
C ASN A 183 -21.46 -6.60 5.74
N ARG A 184 -20.98 -6.22 4.56
CA ARG A 184 -21.65 -6.52 3.29
C ARG A 184 -21.52 -7.99 2.88
N PHE A 185 -20.50 -8.68 3.42
CA PHE A 185 -20.14 -10.05 3.07
C PHE A 185 -20.52 -11.06 4.17
N LYS A 186 -21.36 -10.66 5.14
CA LYS A 186 -21.87 -11.54 6.18
C LYS A 186 -22.63 -12.70 5.55
N GLY A 187 -22.30 -13.91 5.99
CA GLY A 187 -22.88 -15.16 5.46
C GLY A 187 -21.99 -15.89 4.47
N GLU A 188 -20.95 -15.25 3.96
CA GLU A 188 -19.93 -15.98 3.20
C GLU A 188 -19.11 -16.89 4.11
N THR A 189 -18.84 -18.10 3.63
CA THR A 189 -18.09 -19.11 4.39
C THR A 189 -16.90 -19.63 3.56
N VAL A 190 -15.86 -20.06 4.28
CA VAL A 190 -14.72 -20.81 3.73
C VAL A 190 -14.59 -22.08 4.56
N ASP A 191 -14.65 -23.24 3.90
CA ASP A 191 -14.62 -24.57 4.53
C ASP A 191 -15.67 -24.72 5.67
N GLY A 192 -16.83 -24.10 5.49
CA GLY A 192 -17.94 -24.16 6.45
C GLY A 192 -17.82 -23.18 7.65
N ALA A 193 -16.71 -22.45 7.77
CA ALA A 193 -16.52 -21.41 8.76
C ALA A 193 -16.80 -20.01 8.20
N PRO A 194 -17.22 -19.02 9.03
CA PRO A 194 -17.39 -17.64 8.57
C PRO A 194 -16.12 -17.08 7.92
N ASN A 195 -16.23 -16.52 6.71
CA ASN A 195 -15.12 -15.87 6.03
C ASN A 195 -14.87 -14.47 6.61
N VAL A 196 -14.00 -14.37 7.60
CA VAL A 196 -13.65 -13.08 8.26
C VAL A 196 -12.81 -12.16 7.36
N GLY A 197 -12.21 -12.71 6.31
CA GLY A 197 -11.43 -11.98 5.30
C GLY A 197 -12.19 -11.74 3.99
N ALA A 198 -13.48 -11.98 3.94
CA ALA A 198 -14.27 -11.83 2.72
C ALA A 198 -14.13 -10.45 2.06
N TRP A 199 -13.99 -9.40 2.85
CA TRP A 199 -13.79 -8.04 2.35
C TRP A 199 -12.47 -7.83 1.58
N LEU A 200 -11.49 -8.73 1.74
CA LEU A 200 -10.18 -8.63 1.09
C LEU A 200 -10.22 -9.05 -0.37
N THR A 201 -10.82 -10.20 -0.65
CA THR A 201 -10.87 -10.80 -1.99
C THR A 201 -12.00 -11.81 -2.10
N ARG A 202 -12.47 -12.06 -3.32
CA ARG A 202 -13.39 -13.17 -3.65
C ARG A 202 -12.66 -14.52 -3.74
N ASP A 203 -11.33 -14.53 -3.87
CA ASP A 203 -10.53 -15.76 -3.85
C ASP A 203 -10.42 -16.30 -2.42
N ALA A 204 -11.26 -17.28 -2.10
CA ALA A 204 -11.32 -17.88 -0.79
C ALA A 204 -10.01 -18.60 -0.40
N GLU A 205 -9.27 -19.16 -1.36
CA GLU A 205 -8.01 -19.84 -1.09
C GLU A 205 -6.94 -18.88 -0.54
N THR A 206 -6.87 -17.68 -1.11
CA THR A 206 -5.97 -16.63 -0.63
C THR A 206 -6.23 -16.25 0.84
N VAL A 207 -7.49 -16.28 1.26
CA VAL A 207 -7.88 -15.87 2.63
C VAL A 207 -7.55 -16.95 3.66
N LYS A 208 -7.59 -18.23 3.29
CA LYS A 208 -7.39 -19.37 4.22
C LYS A 208 -6.06 -19.30 4.99
N GLY A 209 -4.98 -18.89 4.34
CA GLY A 209 -3.64 -18.85 4.94
C GLY A 209 -3.43 -17.72 5.96
N ARG A 210 -4.17 -16.63 5.86
CA ARG A 210 -3.92 -15.41 6.66
C ARG A 210 -3.97 -15.61 8.18
N PRO A 211 -4.92 -16.35 8.76
CA PRO A 211 -4.99 -16.52 10.21
C PRO A 211 -3.80 -17.27 10.80
N TYR A 212 -3.08 -18.05 10.00
CA TYR A 212 -1.97 -18.90 10.43
C TYR A 212 -0.59 -18.25 10.25
N ASP A 213 -0.52 -17.13 9.49
CA ASP A 213 0.72 -16.38 9.34
C ASP A 213 0.71 -15.18 10.32
N GLU A 214 1.63 -15.21 11.29
CA GLU A 214 1.75 -14.17 12.29
C GLU A 214 2.01 -12.78 11.71
N ARG A 215 2.59 -12.70 10.49
CA ARG A 215 2.83 -11.45 9.75
C ARG A 215 1.55 -10.81 9.21
N THR A 216 0.45 -11.59 9.17
CA THR A 216 -0.87 -11.14 8.72
C THR A 216 -1.98 -11.33 9.77
N ASN A 217 -1.60 -11.73 11.00
CA ASN A 217 -2.54 -11.97 12.09
C ASN A 217 -2.11 -11.28 13.39
N PHE A 218 -2.12 -9.94 13.39
CA PHE A 218 -1.86 -9.15 14.59
C PHE A 218 -2.82 -7.93 14.67
N ILE A 219 -2.83 -7.27 15.79
CA ILE A 219 -3.54 -6.00 16.00
C ILE A 219 -2.50 -4.89 16.07
N PHE A 220 -2.73 -3.80 15.35
CA PHE A 220 -1.89 -2.61 15.46
C PHE A 220 -1.82 -2.10 16.90
N THR A 221 -0.67 -1.54 17.25
CA THR A 221 -0.50 -0.82 18.52
C THR A 221 -1.30 0.48 18.51
N LEU A 222 -1.54 1.08 19.67
CA LEU A 222 -2.16 2.41 19.74
C LEU A 222 -1.34 3.45 18.97
N SER A 223 0.00 3.34 18.99
CA SER A 223 0.87 4.22 18.21
C SER A 223 0.66 4.01 16.70
N GLY A 224 0.62 2.76 16.26
CA GLY A 224 0.38 2.44 14.84
C GLY A 224 -1.00 2.92 14.34
N TYR A 225 -2.05 2.76 15.14
CA TYR A 225 -3.37 3.34 14.80
C TYR A 225 -3.37 4.87 14.79
N ALA A 226 -2.63 5.52 15.71
CA ALA A 226 -2.49 6.98 15.69
C ALA A 226 -1.86 7.46 14.38
N ASP A 227 -0.80 6.78 13.93
CA ASP A 227 -0.13 7.08 12.66
C ASP A 227 -1.06 6.79 11.47
N LEU A 228 -1.76 5.65 11.43
CA LEU A 228 -2.71 5.31 10.37
C LEU A 228 -3.81 6.37 10.21
N PHE A 229 -4.44 6.77 11.33
CA PHE A 229 -5.49 7.79 11.29
C PHE A 229 -4.96 9.17 10.91
N LYS A 230 -3.71 9.48 11.29
CA LYS A 230 -3.03 10.70 10.87
C LYS A 230 -2.69 10.67 9.38
N MET A 231 -2.18 9.54 8.83
CA MET A 231 -1.95 9.36 7.39
C MET A 231 -3.21 9.65 6.58
N LEU A 232 -4.34 9.01 6.96
CA LEU A 232 -5.65 9.22 6.32
C LEU A 232 -6.11 10.68 6.38
N THR A 233 -5.84 11.37 7.48
CA THR A 233 -6.17 12.79 7.62
C THR A 233 -5.32 13.64 6.69
N LEU A 234 -4.00 13.42 6.68
CA LEU A 234 -3.05 14.22 5.92
C LEU A 234 -3.25 14.05 4.41
N CYS A 235 -3.30 12.80 3.92
CA CYS A 235 -3.41 12.53 2.49
C CYS A 235 -4.78 12.87 1.88
N ASN A 236 -5.79 13.20 2.69
CA ASN A 236 -7.10 13.69 2.24
C ASN A 236 -7.30 15.20 2.50
N GLY A 237 -6.27 15.90 2.98
CA GLY A 237 -6.31 17.34 3.20
C GLY A 237 -6.21 18.14 1.89
N LYS A 238 -6.86 19.31 1.82
CA LYS A 238 -6.78 20.19 0.65
C LYS A 238 -5.35 20.62 0.33
N GLU A 239 -4.54 20.87 1.36
CA GLU A 239 -3.14 21.27 1.23
C GLU A 239 -2.29 20.16 0.59
N HIS A 240 -2.55 18.90 0.96
CA HIS A 240 -1.91 17.74 0.34
C HIS A 240 -2.18 17.72 -1.17
N TYR A 241 -3.44 17.78 -1.59
CA TYR A 241 -3.80 17.77 -3.01
C TYR A 241 -3.19 18.97 -3.79
N ALA A 242 -3.09 20.14 -3.15
CA ALA A 242 -2.47 21.31 -3.75
C ALA A 242 -0.98 21.10 -4.03
N ARG A 243 -0.27 20.33 -3.18
CA ARG A 243 1.18 20.06 -3.31
C ARG A 243 1.54 18.86 -4.20
N LEU A 244 0.55 18.06 -4.60
CA LEU A 244 0.83 16.94 -5.52
C LEU A 244 1.42 17.44 -6.86
N PRO A 245 2.35 16.68 -7.46
CA PRO A 245 2.90 16.99 -8.78
C PRO A 245 1.79 16.96 -9.84
N LYS A 246 1.73 18.01 -10.68
CA LYS A 246 0.59 18.22 -11.59
C LYS A 246 0.67 17.39 -12.86
N ASP A 247 1.89 17.06 -13.29
CA ASP A 247 2.14 16.37 -14.55
C ASP A 247 2.51 14.88 -14.36
N MET A 248 2.68 14.41 -13.11
CA MET A 248 2.98 13.01 -12.81
C MET A 248 1.85 12.09 -13.28
N PRO A 249 2.13 11.01 -14.00
CA PRO A 249 1.17 9.95 -14.29
C PRO A 249 0.70 9.28 -12.99
N ILE A 250 -0.61 9.22 -12.76
CA ILE A 250 -1.22 8.59 -11.58
C ILE A 250 -2.32 7.63 -12.03
N PHE A 251 -2.24 6.38 -11.59
CA PHE A 251 -3.28 5.39 -11.82
C PHE A 251 -3.90 4.94 -10.50
N ILE A 252 -5.19 5.19 -10.33
CA ILE A 252 -5.97 4.80 -9.15
C ILE A 252 -6.79 3.57 -9.50
N MET A 253 -6.55 2.47 -8.80
CA MET A 253 -7.19 1.17 -9.01
C MET A 253 -7.89 0.72 -7.73
N SER A 254 -9.12 0.25 -7.80
CA SER A 254 -9.83 -0.32 -6.65
C SER A 254 -10.92 -1.28 -7.08
N GLY A 255 -11.26 -2.23 -6.22
CA GLY A 255 -12.46 -3.02 -6.40
C GLY A 255 -13.71 -2.14 -6.23
N ALA A 256 -14.74 -2.40 -7.04
CA ALA A 256 -16.02 -1.72 -6.92
C ALA A 256 -16.74 -2.10 -5.61
N ASP A 257 -16.44 -3.29 -5.06
CA ASP A 257 -16.96 -3.78 -3.78
C ASP A 257 -15.97 -3.65 -2.61
N ASP A 258 -14.90 -2.84 -2.78
CA ASP A 258 -13.94 -2.56 -1.70
C ASP A 258 -14.54 -1.65 -0.63
N PRO A 259 -14.73 -2.13 0.64
CA PRO A 259 -15.28 -1.32 1.72
C PRO A 259 -14.31 -0.23 2.20
N VAL A 260 -12.99 -0.40 2.04
CA VAL A 260 -11.97 0.60 2.39
C VAL A 260 -12.13 1.84 1.52
N GLY A 261 -12.36 1.63 0.23
CA GLY A 261 -12.68 2.67 -0.75
C GLY A 261 -14.14 3.16 -0.67
N ASN A 262 -14.90 2.76 0.35
CA ASN A 262 -16.33 3.04 0.45
C ASN A 262 -17.10 2.66 -0.82
N PHE A 263 -16.84 1.43 -1.29
CA PHE A 263 -17.50 0.88 -2.50
C PHE A 263 -17.34 1.81 -3.72
N GLY A 264 -16.12 2.25 -3.97
CA GLY A 264 -15.72 3.13 -5.06
C GLY A 264 -15.97 4.63 -4.82
N LYS A 265 -16.88 5.01 -3.92
CA LYS A 265 -17.22 6.44 -3.65
C LYS A 265 -16.04 7.21 -3.09
N GLY A 266 -15.33 6.64 -2.11
CA GLY A 266 -14.14 7.26 -1.52
C GLY A 266 -13.00 7.38 -2.53
N VAL A 267 -12.82 6.36 -3.37
CA VAL A 267 -11.82 6.34 -4.45
C VAL A 267 -12.11 7.45 -5.47
N LYS A 268 -13.39 7.59 -5.87
CA LYS A 268 -13.83 8.69 -6.75
C LYS A 268 -13.57 10.05 -6.12
N THR A 269 -13.81 10.22 -4.81
CA THR A 269 -13.51 11.47 -4.11
C THR A 269 -12.02 11.81 -4.16
N VAL A 270 -11.13 10.81 -4.03
CA VAL A 270 -9.68 11.01 -4.17
C VAL A 270 -9.33 11.47 -5.59
N TYR A 271 -9.85 10.79 -6.61
CA TYR A 271 -9.64 11.14 -8.02
C TYR A 271 -10.13 12.56 -8.32
N ASP A 272 -11.38 12.87 -7.94
CA ASP A 272 -11.96 14.21 -8.15
C ASP A 272 -11.14 15.30 -7.44
N SER A 273 -10.65 15.03 -6.22
CA SER A 273 -9.83 15.98 -5.46
C SER A 273 -8.47 16.23 -6.12
N MET A 274 -7.84 15.20 -6.69
CA MET A 274 -6.59 15.34 -7.44
C MET A 274 -6.80 16.18 -8.71
N THR A 275 -7.83 15.85 -9.49
CA THR A 275 -8.13 16.57 -10.75
C THR A 275 -8.55 18.02 -10.47
N CYS A 276 -9.38 18.28 -9.46
CA CYS A 276 -9.72 19.63 -9.02
C CYS A 276 -8.52 20.44 -8.54
N ALA A 277 -7.51 19.78 -7.97
CA ALA A 277 -6.26 20.44 -7.58
C ALA A 277 -5.29 20.63 -8.75
N GLY A 278 -5.65 20.23 -9.96
CA GLY A 278 -4.88 20.47 -11.20
C GLY A 278 -3.95 19.32 -11.59
N VAL A 279 -4.07 18.13 -11.00
CA VAL A 279 -3.35 16.95 -11.48
C VAL A 279 -3.93 16.53 -12.83
N LYS A 280 -3.10 16.56 -13.90
CA LYS A 280 -3.54 16.43 -15.30
C LYS A 280 -3.60 14.98 -15.78
N ASN A 281 -2.66 14.16 -15.30
CA ASN A 281 -2.44 12.79 -15.81
C ASN A 281 -2.93 11.72 -14.83
N ALA A 282 -4.01 12.02 -14.07
CA ALA A 282 -4.66 11.03 -13.21
C ALA A 282 -5.74 10.26 -13.99
N ARG A 283 -5.75 8.94 -13.82
CA ARG A 283 -6.84 8.07 -14.27
C ARG A 283 -7.31 7.15 -13.16
N MET A 284 -8.55 6.70 -13.25
CA MET A 284 -9.15 5.82 -12.25
C MET A 284 -9.86 4.66 -12.94
N LYS A 285 -9.75 3.45 -12.36
CA LYS A 285 -10.53 2.28 -12.75
C LYS A 285 -11.06 1.56 -11.53
N LEU A 286 -12.35 1.23 -11.57
CA LEU A 286 -13.00 0.34 -10.61
C LEU A 286 -13.25 -1.01 -11.28
N TYR A 287 -12.84 -2.09 -10.62
CA TYR A 287 -13.03 -3.46 -11.09
C TYR A 287 -14.33 -4.01 -10.53
N GLU A 288 -15.27 -4.34 -11.41
CA GLU A 288 -16.61 -4.78 -11.03
C GLU A 288 -16.58 -6.04 -10.17
N GLY A 289 -17.31 -6.03 -9.06
CA GLY A 289 -17.36 -7.11 -8.09
C GLY A 289 -16.06 -7.37 -7.32
N ALA A 290 -14.92 -6.79 -7.72
CA ALA A 290 -13.66 -6.99 -7.01
C ALA A 290 -13.66 -6.26 -5.66
N ARG A 291 -12.89 -6.80 -4.72
CA ARG A 291 -12.76 -6.31 -3.35
C ARG A 291 -11.41 -5.61 -3.15
N HIS A 292 -10.86 -5.64 -1.96
CA HIS A 292 -9.74 -4.80 -1.55
C HIS A 292 -8.38 -5.17 -2.16
N GLU A 293 -8.03 -6.46 -2.19
CA GLU A 293 -6.72 -6.95 -2.64
C GLU A 293 -6.73 -7.32 -4.13
N LEU A 294 -6.68 -6.35 -5.04
CA LEU A 294 -6.74 -6.59 -6.49
C LEU A 294 -5.69 -7.58 -7.00
N PHE A 295 -4.50 -7.61 -6.37
CA PHE A 295 -3.43 -8.55 -6.71
C PHE A 295 -3.73 -10.01 -6.28
N ASN A 296 -4.84 -10.22 -5.58
CA ASN A 296 -5.35 -11.52 -5.13
C ASN A 296 -6.81 -11.76 -5.60
N GLU A 297 -7.32 -10.98 -6.54
CA GLU A 297 -8.71 -11.04 -6.99
C GLU A 297 -8.91 -11.96 -8.19
N LEU A 298 -10.18 -12.34 -8.43
CA LEU A 298 -10.56 -13.17 -9.60
C LEU A 298 -10.33 -12.45 -10.94
N CYS A 299 -10.28 -11.11 -10.96
CA CYS A 299 -9.90 -10.30 -12.11
C CYS A 299 -8.39 -10.03 -12.20
N TYR A 300 -7.58 -10.89 -11.58
CA TYR A 300 -6.13 -10.74 -11.47
C TYR A 300 -5.42 -10.43 -12.79
N ASP A 301 -5.72 -11.18 -13.86
CA ASP A 301 -5.06 -10.99 -15.16
C ASP A 301 -5.38 -9.62 -15.76
N GLU A 302 -6.60 -9.11 -15.57
CA GLU A 302 -6.99 -7.76 -15.99
C GLU A 302 -6.19 -6.71 -15.21
N VAL A 303 -6.02 -6.88 -13.90
CA VAL A 303 -5.22 -5.98 -13.04
C VAL A 303 -3.76 -5.95 -13.49
N VAL A 304 -3.14 -7.10 -13.77
CA VAL A 304 -1.77 -7.19 -14.28
C VAL A 304 -1.63 -6.48 -15.64
N ASN A 305 -2.56 -6.73 -16.56
CA ASN A 305 -2.55 -6.13 -17.90
C ASN A 305 -2.71 -4.59 -17.84
N ASP A 306 -3.62 -4.08 -17.03
CA ASP A 306 -3.82 -2.64 -16.84
C ASP A 306 -2.59 -1.96 -16.20
N THR A 307 -2.00 -2.63 -15.20
CA THR A 307 -0.74 -2.17 -14.60
C THR A 307 0.37 -2.10 -15.64
N ALA A 308 0.57 -3.17 -16.42
CA ALA A 308 1.59 -3.20 -17.47
C ALA A 308 1.34 -2.16 -18.57
N ALA A 309 0.08 -1.91 -18.93
CA ALA A 309 -0.28 -0.85 -19.88
C ALA A 309 0.12 0.54 -19.35
N PHE A 310 -0.21 0.84 -18.09
CA PHE A 310 0.18 2.09 -17.44
C PHE A 310 1.71 2.26 -17.40
N LEU A 311 2.44 1.20 -17.05
CA LEU A 311 3.90 1.25 -16.98
C LEU A 311 4.54 1.49 -18.36
N ARG A 312 3.99 0.89 -19.43
CA ARG A 312 4.46 1.16 -20.81
C ARG A 312 4.22 2.62 -21.22
N GLU A 313 3.16 3.26 -20.74
CA GLU A 313 2.92 4.68 -20.96
C GLU A 313 3.97 5.53 -20.24
N VAL A 314 4.24 5.23 -18.95
CA VAL A 314 5.30 5.92 -18.19
C VAL A 314 6.68 5.76 -18.83
N ALA A 315 6.99 4.57 -19.37
CA ALA A 315 8.26 4.33 -20.08
C ALA A 315 8.45 5.21 -21.31
N LYS A 316 7.37 5.64 -21.97
CA LYS A 316 7.41 6.42 -23.21
C LYS A 316 7.47 7.93 -23.00
N THR A 317 7.31 8.43 -21.77
CA THR A 317 7.15 9.87 -21.50
C THR A 317 8.37 10.74 -21.84
N ASP A 318 9.56 10.14 -22.10
CA ASP A 318 10.78 10.87 -22.48
C ASP A 318 11.13 10.75 -23.98
N ILE A 319 10.26 10.21 -24.84
CA ILE A 319 10.57 10.01 -26.30
C ILE A 319 10.10 11.21 -27.14
N THR A 320 9.57 12.23 -26.50
CA THR A 320 9.06 13.44 -27.19
C THR A 320 9.81 14.68 -26.71
N GLU A 321 11.10 14.81 -27.09
CA GLU A 321 11.80 16.06 -27.30
C GLU A 321 12.61 16.00 -28.58
#